data_b4e284687baea2cde5d172194e774130
#
_entry.id   b4e284687baea2cde5d172194e774130
#
_cell.length_a   1.000
_cell.length_b   1.000
_cell.length_c   1.000
_cell.angle_alpha   90.00
_cell.angle_beta   90.00
_cell.angle_gamma   90.00
#
_symmetry.space_group_name_H-M   'P 1'
#
loop_
_entity.id
_entity.type
_entity.pdbx_description
1 polymer ?
#
loop_
_entity_poly.entity_id
_entity_poly.type
_entity_poly.pdbx_seq_one_letter_code
_entity_poly.pdbx_strand_id
1 'polypeptide(L)'
;MPAVACSHGFCFYIMGTITALTAQVKNPDRVNVFIDGTFALGLAMSVAAGLRTGQEISRSELEKLDLRDEIHRARERVLRLLARRPYSSSEIARYLRRHQIDGEIIQNVIDDLTEAKLIDDDAFAVYWVEQRETFRPRSRLALRQELNQKGVDRETVAEALSEVDEIDAARRVAQKQAGRWRGLPETEWRAKLTRYLMRQGYPYDIVSEIVTEVWLANQPDEE
;
A
#
# COMPACT_ATOMS: atom_id res chain seq x y z
N MET A 1 -23.28 26.06 28.60
CA MET A 1 -23.10 25.51 27.26
C MET A 1 -21.61 25.44 26.99
N PRO A 2 -20.98 24.25 26.85
CA PRO A 2 -19.55 24.17 26.62
C PRO A 2 -19.23 24.59 25.19
N ALA A 3 -18.24 25.47 25.03
CA ALA A 3 -17.66 25.87 23.77
C ALA A 3 -16.95 24.66 23.16
N VAL A 4 -17.46 24.14 22.05
CA VAL A 4 -16.76 23.17 21.22
C VAL A 4 -15.61 23.92 20.54
N ALA A 5 -14.38 23.53 20.85
CA ALA A 5 -13.18 24.08 20.22
C ALA A 5 -13.17 23.68 18.73
N CYS A 6 -13.46 24.64 17.85
CA CYS A 6 -13.30 24.50 16.41
C CYS A 6 -11.80 24.52 16.08
N SER A 7 -11.25 23.43 15.60
CA SER A 7 -9.83 23.27 15.20
C SER A 7 -9.42 24.03 13.92
N HIS A 8 -10.33 24.74 13.27
CA HIS A 8 -10.08 25.62 12.13
C HIS A 8 -11.02 26.82 12.23
N GLY A 9 -10.51 28.01 12.42
CA GLY A 9 -11.09 29.35 12.56
C GLY A 9 -12.53 29.71 12.12
N PHE A 10 -13.44 28.78 12.03
CA PHE A 10 -14.81 28.93 11.49
C PHE A 10 -15.85 29.49 12.49
N CYS A 11 -15.48 30.40 13.36
CA CYS A 11 -16.28 30.61 14.56
C CYS A 11 -17.48 31.55 14.46
N PHE A 12 -17.92 32.15 13.32
CA PHE A 12 -19.02 33.14 13.40
C PHE A 12 -20.05 33.28 12.25
N TYR A 13 -20.00 32.45 11.18
CA TYR A 13 -20.94 32.65 10.09
C TYR A 13 -22.06 31.60 10.05
N ILE A 14 -23.31 32.05 10.21
CA ILE A 14 -24.49 31.23 9.88
C ILE A 14 -24.69 31.25 8.35
N MET A 15 -24.45 32.41 7.69
CA MET A 15 -24.38 32.64 6.23
C MET A 15 -23.37 33.74 5.96
N GLY A 16 -22.67 33.68 4.82
CA GLY A 16 -21.76 34.73 4.37
C GLY A 16 -21.68 34.76 2.85
N THR A 17 -21.11 35.82 2.29
CA THR A 17 -20.96 36.00 0.84
C THR A 17 -19.52 35.72 0.42
N ILE A 18 -19.33 34.94 -0.63
CA ILE A 18 -18.00 34.73 -1.25
C ILE A 18 -17.56 36.04 -1.90
N THR A 19 -16.55 36.65 -1.29
CA THR A 19 -16.05 37.97 -1.76
C THR A 19 -14.90 37.84 -2.75
N ALA A 20 -14.09 36.77 -2.66
CA ALA A 20 -13.02 36.50 -3.62
C ALA A 20 -12.68 35.04 -3.72
N LEU A 21 -12.25 34.65 -4.91
CA LEU A 21 -11.66 33.34 -5.23
C LEU A 21 -10.29 33.57 -5.88
N THR A 22 -9.20 33.22 -5.22
CA THR A 22 -7.84 33.53 -5.72
C THR A 22 -6.99 32.28 -5.79
N ALA A 23 -6.32 32.02 -6.91
CA ALA A 23 -5.38 30.93 -7.04
C ALA A 23 -4.22 31.09 -6.03
N GLN A 24 -3.76 29.98 -5.46
CA GLN A 24 -2.62 30.01 -4.54
C GLN A 24 -1.31 30.19 -5.32
N VAL A 25 -0.44 31.11 -4.88
CA VAL A 25 0.84 31.42 -5.56
C VAL A 25 1.77 30.19 -5.64
N LYS A 26 1.80 29.37 -4.58
CA LYS A 26 2.68 28.17 -4.51
C LYS A 26 2.05 26.91 -5.08
N ASN A 27 0.74 26.91 -5.29
CA ASN A 27 0.02 25.74 -5.83
C ASN A 27 -1.17 26.23 -6.67
N PRO A 28 -0.99 26.40 -7.99
CA PRO A 28 -2.02 26.94 -8.88
C PRO A 28 -3.26 26.05 -8.99
N ASP A 29 -3.15 24.76 -8.62
CA ASP A 29 -4.28 23.83 -8.60
C ASP A 29 -5.19 24.00 -7.36
N ARG A 30 -4.90 25.02 -6.52
CA ARG A 30 -5.69 25.35 -5.33
C ARG A 30 -6.17 26.79 -5.35
N VAL A 31 -7.36 27.00 -4.80
CA VAL A 31 -8.04 28.29 -4.73
C VAL A 31 -8.29 28.65 -3.26
N ASN A 32 -7.93 29.86 -2.87
CA ASN A 32 -8.34 30.47 -1.61
C ASN A 32 -9.73 31.04 -1.74
N VAL A 33 -10.63 30.70 -0.85
CA VAL A 33 -11.99 31.20 -0.73
C VAL A 33 -12.02 32.23 0.38
N PHE A 34 -12.49 33.43 0.03
CA PHE A 34 -12.70 34.52 0.99
C PHE A 34 -14.19 34.75 1.16
N ILE A 35 -14.64 34.90 2.41
CA ILE A 35 -16.02 35.17 2.78
C ILE A 35 -16.04 36.48 3.57
N ASP A 36 -16.86 37.40 3.15
CA ASP A 36 -16.99 38.75 3.75
C ASP A 36 -15.62 39.43 3.96
N GLY A 37 -14.73 39.27 2.98
CA GLY A 37 -13.38 39.82 3.01
C GLY A 37 -12.35 39.08 3.82
N THR A 38 -12.73 37.99 4.51
CA THR A 38 -11.83 37.18 5.35
C THR A 38 -11.53 35.83 4.70
N PHE A 39 -10.26 35.37 4.80
CA PHE A 39 -9.91 34.02 4.34
C PHE A 39 -10.71 32.97 5.11
N ALA A 40 -11.42 32.12 4.40
CA ALA A 40 -12.21 31.04 4.96
C ALA A 40 -11.47 29.67 4.83
N LEU A 41 -11.20 29.23 3.61
CA LEU A 41 -10.55 27.94 3.36
C LEU A 41 -9.84 27.93 1.99
N GLY A 42 -8.94 26.96 1.83
CA GLY A 42 -8.29 26.68 0.55
C GLY A 42 -8.77 25.36 -0.02
N LEU A 43 -9.31 25.37 -1.24
CA LEU A 43 -9.86 24.20 -1.93
C LEU A 43 -9.03 23.81 -3.14
N ALA A 44 -9.07 22.55 -3.53
CA ALA A 44 -8.64 22.14 -4.86
C ALA A 44 -9.50 22.84 -5.91
N MET A 45 -8.92 23.20 -7.05
CA MET A 45 -9.64 23.90 -8.13
C MET A 45 -10.86 23.09 -8.60
N SER A 46 -10.75 21.75 -8.66
CA SER A 46 -11.86 20.86 -9.00
C SER A 46 -13.03 20.93 -8.01
N VAL A 47 -12.73 21.08 -6.71
CA VAL A 47 -13.74 21.22 -5.65
C VAL A 47 -14.39 22.60 -5.67
N ALA A 48 -13.61 23.62 -6.01
CA ALA A 48 -14.06 25.01 -6.09
C ALA A 48 -14.79 25.36 -7.40
N ALA A 49 -14.81 24.48 -8.41
CA ALA A 49 -15.27 24.78 -9.78
C ALA A 49 -16.71 25.29 -9.88
N GLY A 50 -17.58 25.00 -8.89
CA GLY A 50 -18.95 25.45 -8.83
C GLY A 50 -19.16 26.78 -8.08
N LEU A 51 -18.11 27.31 -7.44
CA LEU A 51 -18.22 28.51 -6.62
C LEU A 51 -18.08 29.79 -7.47
N ARG A 52 -18.81 30.87 -7.06
CA ARG A 52 -18.77 32.18 -7.73
C ARG A 52 -18.65 33.29 -6.70
N THR A 53 -17.93 34.32 -7.06
CA THR A 53 -17.92 35.57 -6.28
C THR A 53 -19.34 36.18 -6.27
N GLY A 54 -19.77 36.67 -5.11
CA GLY A 54 -21.13 37.16 -4.88
C GLY A 54 -22.14 36.08 -4.47
N GLN A 55 -21.74 34.77 -4.45
CA GLN A 55 -22.58 33.68 -3.99
C GLN A 55 -22.71 33.70 -2.47
N GLU A 56 -23.93 33.58 -1.97
CA GLU A 56 -24.17 33.28 -0.57
C GLU A 56 -23.84 31.85 -0.28
N ILE A 57 -23.23 31.57 0.86
CA ILE A 57 -22.84 30.24 1.30
C ILE A 57 -23.12 30.07 2.78
N SER A 58 -23.77 28.99 3.11
CA SER A 58 -24.05 28.60 4.50
C SER A 58 -22.85 27.89 5.13
N ARG A 59 -22.83 27.85 6.45
CA ARG A 59 -21.82 27.09 7.22
C ARG A 59 -21.81 25.61 6.83
N SER A 60 -22.98 24.99 6.66
CA SER A 60 -23.08 23.57 6.29
C SER A 60 -22.52 23.29 4.90
N GLU A 61 -22.65 24.22 3.96
CA GLU A 61 -22.05 24.10 2.63
C GLU A 61 -20.52 24.22 2.69
N LEU A 62 -20.00 25.10 3.55
CA LEU A 62 -18.55 25.22 3.78
C LEU A 62 -17.97 23.95 4.39
N GLU A 63 -18.64 23.38 5.38
CA GLU A 63 -18.23 22.12 6.00
C GLU A 63 -18.24 20.97 4.98
N LYS A 64 -19.21 20.93 4.08
CA LYS A 64 -19.24 19.95 2.97
C LYS A 64 -18.12 20.16 1.95
N LEU A 65 -17.77 21.41 1.67
CA LEU A 65 -16.67 21.72 0.76
C LEU A 65 -15.32 21.35 1.38
N ASP A 66 -15.11 21.62 2.66
CA ASP A 66 -13.90 21.25 3.38
C ASP A 66 -13.73 19.72 3.41
N LEU A 67 -14.79 18.98 3.73
CA LEU A 67 -14.79 17.52 3.67
C LEU A 67 -14.46 16.99 2.27
N ARG A 68 -15.05 17.56 1.21
CA ARG A 68 -14.74 17.19 -0.18
C ARG A 68 -13.28 17.47 -0.53
N ASP A 69 -12.73 18.57 -0.07
CA ASP A 69 -11.32 18.89 -0.28
C ASP A 69 -10.40 17.92 0.50
N GLU A 70 -10.80 17.52 1.69
CA GLU A 70 -10.03 16.54 2.47
C GLU A 70 -10.01 15.17 1.79
N ILE A 71 -11.16 14.70 1.30
CA ILE A 71 -11.26 13.47 0.48
C ILE A 71 -10.38 13.60 -0.77
N HIS A 72 -10.47 14.73 -1.49
CA HIS A 72 -9.67 14.98 -2.69
C HIS A 72 -8.16 14.92 -2.38
N ARG A 73 -7.71 15.56 -1.32
CA ARG A 73 -6.30 15.54 -0.88
C ARG A 73 -5.83 14.13 -0.49
N ALA A 74 -6.67 13.38 0.20
CA ALA A 74 -6.38 12.00 0.57
C ALA A 74 -6.24 11.12 -0.69
N ARG A 75 -7.18 11.24 -1.64
CA ARG A 75 -7.14 10.54 -2.93
C ARG A 75 -5.87 10.86 -3.72
N GLU A 76 -5.50 12.13 -3.86
CA GLU A 76 -4.28 12.56 -4.53
C GLU A 76 -3.01 11.95 -3.90
N ARG A 77 -2.97 11.83 -2.57
CA ARG A 77 -1.86 11.15 -1.88
C ARG A 77 -1.77 9.67 -2.26
N VAL A 78 -2.92 8.99 -2.32
CA VAL A 78 -2.96 7.57 -2.70
C VAL A 78 -2.56 7.38 -4.15
N LEU A 79 -3.05 8.20 -5.08
CA LEU A 79 -2.67 8.13 -6.48
C LEU A 79 -1.16 8.27 -6.70
N ARG A 80 -0.50 9.15 -5.95
CA ARG A 80 0.97 9.27 -5.97
C ARG A 80 1.70 8.05 -5.42
N LEU A 81 1.09 7.28 -4.52
CA LEU A 81 1.64 5.99 -4.06
C LEU A 81 1.49 4.93 -5.14
N LEU A 82 0.27 4.80 -5.69
CA LEU A 82 -0.07 3.81 -6.71
C LEU A 82 0.75 3.99 -8.00
N ALA A 83 1.15 5.23 -8.32
CA ALA A 83 2.05 5.52 -9.42
C ALA A 83 3.46 4.90 -9.27
N ARG A 84 3.85 4.43 -8.09
CA ARG A 84 5.17 3.83 -7.83
C ARG A 84 5.16 2.31 -7.89
N ARG A 85 4.12 1.69 -7.33
CA ARG A 85 3.87 0.24 -7.31
C ARG A 85 2.42 -0.04 -6.91
N PRO A 86 1.92 -1.26 -7.11
CA PRO A 86 0.70 -1.69 -6.46
C PRO A 86 0.79 -1.66 -4.93
N TYR A 87 -0.32 -1.38 -4.27
CA TYR A 87 -0.48 -1.40 -2.81
C TYR A 87 -1.78 -2.11 -2.47
N SER A 88 -1.81 -2.85 -1.36
CA SER A 88 -3.06 -3.38 -0.84
C SER A 88 -3.92 -2.28 -0.21
N SER A 89 -5.23 -2.48 -0.17
CA SER A 89 -6.21 -1.61 0.51
C SER A 89 -5.79 -1.33 1.96
N SER A 90 -5.34 -2.36 2.67
CA SER A 90 -4.86 -2.27 4.04
C SER A 90 -3.54 -1.47 4.19
N GLU A 91 -2.60 -1.56 3.24
CA GLU A 91 -1.41 -0.72 3.22
C GLU A 91 -1.77 0.76 3.05
N ILE A 92 -2.72 1.06 2.16
CA ILE A 92 -3.24 2.40 1.90
C ILE A 92 -3.93 2.95 3.16
N ALA A 93 -4.82 2.17 3.77
CA ALA A 93 -5.48 2.57 5.01
C ALA A 93 -4.47 2.90 6.11
N ARG A 94 -3.45 2.06 6.29
CA ARG A 94 -2.37 2.32 7.28
C ARG A 94 -1.56 3.57 6.96
N TYR A 95 -1.32 3.83 5.68
CA TYR A 95 -0.64 5.04 5.25
C TYR A 95 -1.45 6.29 5.58
N LEU A 96 -2.74 6.33 5.23
CA LEU A 96 -3.63 7.47 5.48
C LEU A 96 -3.83 7.73 6.99
N ARG A 97 -4.00 6.66 7.81
CA ARG A 97 -4.08 6.78 9.27
C ARG A 97 -2.82 7.44 9.87
N ARG A 98 -1.63 7.11 9.38
CA ARG A 98 -0.39 7.76 9.82
C ARG A 98 -0.33 9.25 9.46
N HIS A 99 -1.10 9.67 8.46
CA HIS A 99 -1.28 11.08 8.09
C HIS A 99 -2.47 11.73 8.78
N GLN A 100 -3.03 11.07 9.82
CA GLN A 100 -4.13 11.59 10.65
C GLN A 100 -5.41 11.87 9.84
N ILE A 101 -5.62 11.15 8.74
CA ILE A 101 -6.86 11.22 7.97
C ILE A 101 -7.94 10.43 8.72
N ASP A 102 -9.16 10.98 8.76
CA ASP A 102 -10.30 10.37 9.41
C ASP A 102 -10.69 9.01 8.79
N GLY A 103 -11.23 8.10 9.60
CA GLY A 103 -11.57 6.75 9.20
C GLY A 103 -12.65 6.69 8.10
N GLU A 104 -13.65 7.56 8.15
CA GLU A 104 -14.70 7.63 7.14
C GLU A 104 -14.14 8.10 5.79
N ILE A 105 -13.24 9.08 5.82
CA ILE A 105 -12.55 9.56 4.62
C ILE A 105 -11.66 8.47 4.02
N ILE A 106 -10.94 7.71 4.87
CA ILE A 106 -10.12 6.59 4.41
C ILE A 106 -10.98 5.56 3.68
N GLN A 107 -12.13 5.19 4.26
CA GLN A 107 -13.01 4.20 3.64
C GLN A 107 -13.55 4.71 2.31
N ASN A 108 -14.06 5.95 2.26
CA ASN A 108 -14.55 6.56 1.02
C ASN A 108 -13.48 6.56 -0.10
N VAL A 109 -12.23 6.91 0.23
CA VAL A 109 -11.14 6.94 -0.76
C VAL A 109 -10.80 5.53 -1.25
N ILE A 110 -10.81 4.53 -0.37
CA ILE A 110 -10.54 3.14 -0.75
C ILE A 110 -11.65 2.60 -1.63
N ASP A 111 -12.90 2.83 -1.27
CA ASP A 111 -14.06 2.36 -2.03
C ASP A 111 -14.09 2.97 -3.42
N ASP A 112 -13.92 4.30 -3.54
CA ASP A 112 -13.85 5.01 -4.81
C ASP A 112 -12.74 4.47 -5.73
N LEU A 113 -11.54 4.23 -5.17
CA LEU A 113 -10.40 3.75 -5.94
C LEU A 113 -10.51 2.26 -6.29
N THR A 114 -11.21 1.47 -5.47
CA THR A 114 -11.53 0.06 -5.76
C THR A 114 -12.56 -0.03 -6.88
N GLU A 115 -13.62 0.78 -6.83
CA GLU A 115 -14.62 0.87 -7.91
C GLU A 115 -13.96 1.31 -9.24
N ALA A 116 -13.01 2.24 -9.17
CA ALA A 116 -12.22 2.66 -10.32
C ALA A 116 -11.15 1.63 -10.76
N LYS A 117 -11.05 0.46 -10.11
CA LYS A 117 -10.05 -0.59 -10.35
C LYS A 117 -8.59 -0.11 -10.25
N LEU A 118 -8.34 0.90 -9.43
CA LEU A 118 -7.00 1.40 -9.11
C LEU A 118 -6.41 0.74 -7.86
N ILE A 119 -7.27 0.21 -7.00
CA ILE A 119 -6.95 -0.68 -5.89
C ILE A 119 -7.63 -2.01 -6.17
N ASP A 120 -6.84 -3.09 -6.13
CA ASP A 120 -7.27 -4.46 -6.37
C ASP A 120 -6.37 -5.37 -5.54
N ASP A 121 -6.91 -5.98 -4.49
CA ASP A 121 -6.14 -6.81 -3.58
C ASP A 121 -5.78 -8.18 -4.19
N ASP A 122 -6.59 -8.68 -5.14
CA ASP A 122 -6.28 -9.91 -5.88
C ASP A 122 -5.10 -9.69 -6.81
N ALA A 123 -5.16 -8.63 -7.64
CA ALA A 123 -4.04 -8.24 -8.50
C ALA A 123 -2.78 -7.90 -7.69
N PHE A 124 -2.93 -7.29 -6.52
CA PHE A 124 -1.81 -7.02 -5.62
C PHE A 124 -1.17 -8.31 -5.10
N ALA A 125 -1.96 -9.32 -4.71
CA ALA A 125 -1.45 -10.59 -4.21
C ALA A 125 -0.66 -11.33 -5.27
N VAL A 126 -1.18 -11.43 -6.49
CA VAL A 126 -0.47 -12.01 -7.66
C VAL A 126 0.84 -11.27 -7.92
N TYR A 127 0.79 -9.95 -8.02
CA TYR A 127 2.00 -9.12 -8.19
C TYR A 127 3.03 -9.37 -7.10
N TRP A 128 2.60 -9.48 -5.82
CA TRP A 128 3.53 -9.71 -4.71
C TRP A 128 4.24 -11.06 -4.82
N VAL A 129 3.49 -12.11 -5.18
CA VAL A 129 4.04 -13.46 -5.38
C VAL A 129 5.05 -13.45 -6.52
N GLU A 130 4.72 -12.91 -7.70
CA GLU A 130 5.60 -12.81 -8.85
C GLU A 130 6.91 -12.07 -8.54
N GLN A 131 6.82 -10.95 -7.81
CA GLN A 131 8.00 -10.19 -7.37
C GLN A 131 8.90 -11.02 -6.44
N ARG A 132 8.29 -11.83 -5.57
CA ARG A 132 9.06 -12.72 -4.70
C ARG A 132 9.70 -13.85 -5.48
N GLU A 133 8.96 -14.51 -6.35
CA GLU A 133 9.48 -15.60 -7.19
C GLU A 133 10.66 -15.15 -8.06
N THR A 134 10.57 -13.96 -8.63
CA THR A 134 11.62 -13.43 -9.51
C THR A 134 12.89 -13.02 -8.73
N PHE A 135 12.74 -12.27 -7.65
CA PHE A 135 13.91 -11.64 -7.02
C PHE A 135 14.36 -12.30 -5.72
N ARG A 136 13.43 -12.86 -4.96
CA ARG A 136 13.68 -13.46 -3.64
C ARG A 136 12.69 -14.59 -3.36
N PRO A 137 12.86 -15.74 -4.00
CA PRO A 137 11.94 -16.87 -3.80
C PRO A 137 11.79 -17.20 -2.31
N ARG A 138 10.55 -17.50 -1.92
CA ARG A 138 10.12 -17.78 -0.56
C ARG A 138 9.21 -19.00 -0.56
N SER A 139 9.13 -19.69 0.59
CA SER A 139 8.15 -20.75 0.78
C SER A 139 6.71 -20.22 0.72
N ARG A 140 5.76 -21.07 0.37
CA ARG A 140 4.31 -20.73 0.42
C ARG A 140 3.91 -20.23 1.82
N LEU A 141 4.47 -20.82 2.88
CA LEU A 141 4.22 -20.39 4.26
C LEU A 141 4.69 -18.95 4.49
N ALA A 142 5.89 -18.62 4.04
CA ALA A 142 6.44 -17.26 4.19
C ALA A 142 5.65 -16.24 3.35
N LEU A 143 5.29 -16.57 2.10
CA LEU A 143 4.47 -15.73 1.24
C LEU A 143 3.09 -15.48 1.86
N ARG A 144 2.45 -16.50 2.41
CA ARG A 144 1.17 -16.37 3.14
C ARG A 144 1.30 -15.40 4.32
N GLN A 145 2.37 -15.52 5.10
CA GLN A 145 2.60 -14.60 6.22
C GLN A 145 2.82 -13.17 5.75
N GLU A 146 3.58 -12.97 4.67
CA GLU A 146 3.81 -11.65 4.08
C GLU A 146 2.49 -11.02 3.59
N LEU A 147 1.67 -11.75 2.83
CA LEU A 147 0.38 -11.26 2.32
C LEU A 147 -0.61 -10.97 3.46
N ASN A 148 -0.68 -11.83 4.48
CA ASN A 148 -1.49 -11.56 5.67
C ASN A 148 -1.04 -10.27 6.42
N GLN A 149 0.27 -10.02 6.52
CA GLN A 149 0.80 -8.77 7.09
C GLN A 149 0.47 -7.55 6.23
N LYS A 150 0.29 -7.75 4.93
CA LYS A 150 -0.21 -6.74 3.98
C LYS A 150 -1.70 -6.50 4.12
N GLY A 151 -2.41 -7.37 4.84
CA GLY A 151 -3.84 -7.28 5.10
C GLY A 151 -4.70 -7.81 3.97
N VAL A 152 -4.13 -8.63 3.09
CA VAL A 152 -4.88 -9.37 2.08
C VAL A 152 -5.67 -10.49 2.78
N ASP A 153 -6.91 -10.71 2.37
CA ASP A 153 -7.76 -11.73 2.94
C ASP A 153 -7.29 -13.16 2.63
N ARG A 154 -7.85 -14.15 3.35
CA ARG A 154 -7.37 -15.53 3.29
C ARG A 154 -7.68 -16.24 1.97
N GLU A 155 -8.78 -15.91 1.35
CA GLU A 155 -9.24 -16.51 0.10
C GLU A 155 -8.36 -16.05 -1.05
N THR A 156 -8.19 -14.73 -1.20
CA THR A 156 -7.24 -14.11 -2.13
C THR A 156 -5.81 -14.63 -1.96
N VAL A 157 -5.35 -14.78 -0.71
CA VAL A 157 -4.02 -15.35 -0.43
C VAL A 157 -3.92 -16.80 -0.88
N ALA A 158 -4.97 -17.62 -0.66
CA ALA A 158 -4.96 -19.04 -1.06
C ALA A 158 -4.93 -19.17 -2.58
N GLU A 159 -5.70 -18.35 -3.29
CA GLU A 159 -5.73 -18.31 -4.75
C GLU A 159 -4.39 -17.88 -5.35
N ALA A 160 -3.83 -16.76 -4.88
CA ALA A 160 -2.53 -16.27 -5.35
C ALA A 160 -1.36 -17.25 -5.11
N LEU A 161 -1.48 -18.14 -4.12
CA LEU A 161 -0.46 -19.14 -3.84
C LEU A 161 -0.71 -20.50 -4.52
N SER A 162 -1.84 -20.70 -5.19
CA SER A 162 -2.20 -21.99 -5.80
C SER A 162 -1.18 -22.44 -6.84
N GLU A 163 -0.71 -21.52 -7.67
CA GLU A 163 0.21 -21.76 -8.78
C GLU A 163 1.70 -21.72 -8.39
N VAL A 164 2.04 -21.42 -7.14
CA VAL A 164 3.45 -21.31 -6.70
C VAL A 164 4.09 -22.70 -6.69
N ASP A 165 5.14 -22.89 -7.50
CA ASP A 165 5.99 -24.08 -7.45
C ASP A 165 7.01 -23.95 -6.32
N GLU A 166 6.66 -24.51 -5.15
CA GLU A 166 7.51 -24.43 -3.94
C GLU A 166 8.79 -25.23 -4.07
N ILE A 167 8.79 -26.31 -4.86
CA ILE A 167 9.96 -27.15 -5.11
C ILE A 167 10.97 -26.39 -5.97
N ASP A 168 10.51 -25.79 -7.07
CA ASP A 168 11.37 -24.96 -7.92
C ASP A 168 11.91 -23.74 -7.17
N ALA A 169 11.07 -23.07 -6.39
CA ALA A 169 11.49 -21.96 -5.55
C ALA A 169 12.60 -22.37 -4.56
N ALA A 170 12.44 -23.54 -3.89
CA ALA A 170 13.46 -24.09 -2.98
C ALA A 170 14.75 -24.42 -3.71
N ARG A 171 14.65 -25.02 -4.92
CA ARG A 171 15.80 -25.36 -5.77
C ARG A 171 16.61 -24.13 -6.15
N ARG A 172 15.95 -23.09 -6.65
CA ARG A 172 16.60 -21.81 -7.02
C ARG A 172 17.33 -21.17 -5.82
N VAL A 173 16.71 -21.20 -4.66
CA VAL A 173 17.32 -20.68 -3.42
C VAL A 173 18.51 -21.53 -3.00
N ALA A 174 18.39 -22.86 -3.05
CA ALA A 174 19.46 -23.79 -2.70
C ALA A 174 20.68 -23.64 -3.60
N GLN A 175 20.49 -23.61 -4.91
CA GLN A 175 21.55 -23.45 -5.91
C GLN A 175 22.33 -22.13 -5.69
N LYS A 176 21.61 -21.03 -5.44
CA LYS A 176 22.23 -19.72 -5.15
C LYS A 176 23.08 -19.74 -3.88
N GLN A 177 22.71 -20.56 -2.88
CA GLN A 177 23.43 -20.64 -1.60
C GLN A 177 24.55 -21.71 -1.62
N ALA A 178 24.39 -22.76 -2.40
CA ALA A 178 25.33 -23.89 -2.45
C ALA A 178 26.78 -23.47 -2.64
N GLY A 179 27.02 -22.50 -3.53
CA GLY A 179 28.35 -22.01 -3.82
C GLY A 179 29.07 -21.31 -2.65
N ARG A 180 28.32 -20.87 -1.63
CA ARG A 180 28.92 -20.17 -0.47
C ARG A 180 29.67 -21.10 0.48
N TRP A 181 29.41 -22.39 0.41
CA TRP A 181 29.96 -23.39 1.31
C TRP A 181 30.77 -24.45 0.58
N ARG A 182 31.30 -24.12 -0.62
CA ARG A 182 32.21 -24.99 -1.37
C ARG A 182 33.42 -25.36 -0.50
N GLY A 183 33.83 -26.63 -0.56
CA GLY A 183 34.97 -27.12 0.21
C GLY A 183 34.66 -27.56 1.64
N LEU A 184 33.41 -27.44 2.10
CA LEU A 184 33.00 -28.07 3.37
C LEU A 184 32.78 -29.56 3.21
N PRO A 185 33.02 -30.39 4.28
CA PRO A 185 32.60 -31.75 4.31
C PRO A 185 31.07 -31.89 4.05
N GLU A 186 30.68 -32.99 3.39
CA GLU A 186 29.28 -33.21 3.01
C GLU A 186 28.29 -33.02 4.16
N THR A 187 28.57 -33.59 5.31
CA THR A 187 27.71 -33.53 6.49
C THR A 187 27.49 -32.11 6.97
N GLU A 188 28.55 -31.31 6.97
CA GLU A 188 28.50 -29.90 7.39
C GLU A 188 27.77 -29.02 6.34
N TRP A 189 28.05 -29.21 5.06
CA TRP A 189 27.42 -28.52 3.96
C TRP A 189 25.90 -28.77 3.95
N ARG A 190 25.49 -30.06 4.00
CA ARG A 190 24.08 -30.49 4.08
C ARG A 190 23.40 -29.85 5.28
N ALA A 191 23.99 -29.89 6.45
CA ALA A 191 23.42 -29.30 7.66
C ALA A 191 23.24 -27.77 7.55
N LYS A 192 24.17 -27.10 6.92
CA LYS A 192 24.07 -25.63 6.70
C LYS A 192 22.96 -25.28 5.71
N LEU A 193 22.87 -25.98 4.58
CA LEU A 193 21.84 -25.72 3.57
C LEU A 193 20.44 -26.07 4.11
N THR A 194 20.28 -27.23 4.77
CA THR A 194 19.04 -27.62 5.45
C THR A 194 18.58 -26.53 6.41
N ARG A 195 19.45 -26.10 7.32
CA ARG A 195 19.11 -25.04 8.29
C ARG A 195 18.77 -23.71 7.61
N TYR A 196 19.41 -23.38 6.51
CA TYR A 196 19.12 -22.18 5.75
C TYR A 196 17.73 -22.25 5.12
N LEU A 197 17.38 -23.31 4.40
CA LEU A 197 16.08 -23.49 3.75
C LEU A 197 14.93 -23.56 4.76
N MET A 198 15.12 -24.29 5.86
CA MET A 198 14.15 -24.35 6.96
C MET A 198 13.85 -22.95 7.54
N ARG A 199 14.86 -22.08 7.68
CA ARG A 199 14.65 -20.69 8.11
C ARG A 199 13.95 -19.82 7.07
N GLN A 200 13.96 -20.20 5.80
CA GLN A 200 13.17 -19.54 4.76
C GLN A 200 11.71 -20.04 4.75
N GLY A 201 11.39 -21.02 5.61
CA GLY A 201 10.06 -21.56 5.80
C GLY A 201 9.70 -22.75 4.90
N TYR A 202 10.65 -23.30 4.15
CA TYR A 202 10.39 -24.49 3.32
C TYR A 202 10.15 -25.73 4.19
N PRO A 203 9.18 -26.59 3.82
CA PRO A 203 8.90 -27.84 4.52
C PRO A 203 10.09 -28.81 4.47
N TYR A 204 10.23 -29.64 5.51
CA TYR A 204 11.40 -30.52 5.65
C TYR A 204 11.52 -31.56 4.53
N ASP A 205 10.43 -32.11 4.06
CA ASP A 205 10.36 -33.04 2.94
C ASP A 205 10.97 -32.44 1.67
N ILE A 206 10.54 -31.27 1.25
CA ILE A 206 11.11 -30.51 0.13
C ILE A 206 12.59 -30.20 0.39
N VAL A 207 12.93 -29.75 1.60
CA VAL A 207 14.32 -29.40 1.94
C VAL A 207 15.23 -30.60 1.83
N SER A 208 14.80 -31.76 2.33
CA SER A 208 15.57 -33.01 2.29
C SER A 208 15.89 -33.47 0.86
N GLU A 209 14.90 -33.41 -0.01
CA GLU A 209 15.02 -33.75 -1.43
C GLU A 209 15.99 -32.79 -2.14
N ILE A 210 15.75 -31.49 -2.03
CA ILE A 210 16.53 -30.44 -2.70
C ILE A 210 17.98 -30.38 -2.22
N VAL A 211 18.25 -30.58 -0.91
CA VAL A 211 19.61 -30.64 -0.38
C VAL A 211 20.39 -31.83 -0.99
N THR A 212 19.71 -32.94 -1.21
CA THR A 212 20.33 -34.12 -1.84
C THR A 212 20.58 -33.88 -3.33
N GLU A 213 19.60 -33.38 -4.05
CA GLU A 213 19.71 -33.01 -5.47
C GLU A 213 20.88 -32.06 -5.72
N VAL A 214 20.90 -30.94 -4.97
CA VAL A 214 21.90 -29.86 -5.16
C VAL A 214 23.30 -30.33 -4.71
N TRP A 215 23.41 -31.20 -3.73
CA TRP A 215 24.70 -31.82 -3.36
C TRP A 215 25.27 -32.63 -4.50
N LEU A 216 24.49 -33.54 -5.08
CA LEU A 216 24.92 -34.42 -6.19
C LEU A 216 25.32 -33.59 -7.42
N ALA A 217 24.53 -32.53 -7.73
CA ALA A 217 24.82 -31.65 -8.87
C ALA A 217 26.07 -30.75 -8.69
N ASN A 218 26.59 -30.61 -7.47
CA ASN A 218 27.78 -29.81 -7.19
C ASN A 218 29.04 -30.63 -6.93
N GLN A 219 28.98 -31.96 -7.07
CA GLN A 219 30.19 -32.79 -7.06
C GLN A 219 30.91 -32.62 -8.40
N PRO A 220 32.24 -32.47 -8.40
CA PRO A 220 32.99 -32.57 -9.65
C PRO A 220 32.81 -33.99 -10.23
N ASP A 221 32.58 -34.07 -11.54
CA ASP A 221 32.61 -35.37 -12.23
C ASP A 221 33.94 -36.04 -11.89
N GLU A 222 33.89 -37.19 -11.21
CA GLU A 222 35.06 -38.05 -11.00
C GLU A 222 35.43 -38.62 -12.38
N GLU A 223 36.33 -37.99 -13.11
CA GLU A 223 37.06 -38.57 -14.25
C GLU A 223 38.26 -39.38 -13.75
#